data_f494e1eb2ef7567b6d546b74e433d4d0
#
_entry.id   f494e1eb2ef7567b6d546b74e433d4d0
#
_cell.length_a   1.000
_cell.length_b   1.000
_cell.length_c   1.000
_cell.angle_alpha   90.00
_cell.angle_beta   90.00
_cell.angle_gamma   90.00
#
_symmetry.space_group_name_H-M   'P 1'
#
loop_
_entity.id
_entity.type
_entity.pdbx_description
1 polymer ?
#
loop_
_entity_poly.entity_id
_entity_poly.type
_entity_poly.pdbx_seq_one_letter_code
_entity_poly.pdbx_strand_id
1 'polypeptide(L)'
;MNNDQIKKTLLSLRKTDVDFTVILTGKKSKKVHGLYKPESREILIHNKNFKNDNEMMYTAIHEYAHHLQFTTTAAPISARTHTTAFWNLLHTLLFRAEEIGVYQNPFETIEEFRALTRRIRDRFLTQSGALMKELGGLLVEAHALCERHGTSFPDYLDRVLALPRTSAHLIMKSHALDLEPAVGFENMRSLVAIRDPADRGRAQEELQAGHSPDMVKARYSAHAPPRDPRQALEAERQRLEAAIERMTRRLKEVAKRISALEKGGSPRAAG
;
A
#
# COMPACT_ATOMS: atom_id res chain seq x y z
N MET A 1 13.27 -28.64 6.91
CA MET A 1 13.90 -28.35 5.58
C MET A 1 15.36 -27.94 5.76
N ASN A 2 16.24 -28.20 4.74
CA ASN A 2 17.62 -27.70 4.69
C ASN A 2 17.79 -26.52 3.74
N ASN A 3 18.99 -25.91 3.69
CA ASN A 3 19.28 -24.73 2.87
C ASN A 3 18.93 -24.92 1.38
N ASP A 4 19.32 -26.05 0.80
CA ASP A 4 19.11 -26.34 -0.63
C ASP A 4 17.62 -26.58 -0.95
N GLN A 5 16.91 -27.25 -0.06
CA GLN A 5 15.47 -27.45 -0.20
C GLN A 5 14.73 -26.11 -0.19
N ILE A 6 15.07 -25.21 0.75
CA ILE A 6 14.47 -23.87 0.80
C ILE A 6 14.79 -23.09 -0.47
N LYS A 7 16.05 -23.06 -0.91
CA LYS A 7 16.46 -22.38 -2.14
C LYS A 7 15.69 -22.92 -3.36
N LYS A 8 15.60 -24.24 -3.51
CA LYS A 8 14.84 -24.88 -4.60
C LYS A 8 13.37 -24.51 -4.57
N THR A 9 12.76 -24.47 -3.37
CA THR A 9 11.36 -24.05 -3.19
C THR A 9 11.18 -22.59 -3.60
N LEU A 10 12.04 -21.67 -3.14
CA LEU A 10 11.96 -20.26 -3.51
C LEU A 10 12.07 -20.05 -5.03
N LEU A 11 12.98 -20.74 -5.70
CA LEU A 11 13.14 -20.70 -7.16
C LEU A 11 11.93 -21.28 -7.92
N SER A 12 11.15 -22.19 -7.31
CA SER A 12 9.91 -22.71 -7.90
C SER A 12 8.76 -21.69 -7.84
N LEU A 13 8.80 -20.76 -6.90
CA LEU A 13 7.82 -19.66 -6.81
C LEU A 13 8.04 -18.62 -7.91
N ARG A 14 9.28 -18.21 -8.09
CA ARG A 14 9.71 -17.29 -9.15
C ARG A 14 11.19 -17.48 -9.42
N LYS A 15 11.57 -17.65 -10.69
CA LYS A 15 12.97 -17.72 -11.12
C LYS A 15 13.64 -16.35 -11.02
N THR A 16 14.94 -16.34 -10.80
CA THR A 16 15.79 -15.15 -10.85
C THR A 16 17.09 -15.51 -11.57
N ASP A 17 17.63 -14.54 -12.32
CA ASP A 17 18.93 -14.67 -13.02
C ASP A 17 20.11 -14.33 -12.09
N VAL A 18 19.81 -13.74 -10.92
CA VAL A 18 20.82 -13.39 -9.92
C VAL A 18 20.86 -14.45 -8.84
N ASP A 19 21.97 -15.14 -8.71
CA ASP A 19 22.12 -16.20 -7.71
C ASP A 19 22.15 -15.65 -6.27
N PHE A 20 21.72 -16.47 -5.32
CA PHE A 20 21.67 -16.16 -3.89
C PHE A 20 21.93 -17.39 -3.04
N THR A 21 22.28 -17.17 -1.79
CA THR A 21 22.53 -18.26 -0.83
C THR A 21 21.52 -18.20 0.33
N VAL A 22 20.97 -19.35 0.70
CA VAL A 22 20.15 -19.52 1.89
C VAL A 22 20.99 -20.10 3.02
N ILE A 23 20.92 -19.48 4.21
CA ILE A 23 21.72 -19.88 5.38
C ILE A 23 20.79 -20.04 6.58
N LEU A 24 20.60 -21.27 7.04
CA LEU A 24 20.02 -21.56 8.35
C LEU A 24 21.07 -21.35 9.43
N THR A 25 20.89 -20.33 10.26
CA THR A 25 21.94 -19.91 11.20
C THR A 25 22.15 -20.87 12.39
N GLY A 26 21.23 -21.80 12.63
CA GLY A 26 21.25 -22.66 13.79
C GLY A 26 21.06 -21.94 15.14
N LYS A 27 20.68 -20.66 15.10
CA LYS A 27 20.54 -19.78 16.28
C LYS A 27 19.11 -19.32 16.45
N LYS A 28 18.82 -18.85 17.66
CA LYS A 28 17.62 -18.10 18.00
C LYS A 28 17.93 -16.61 17.99
N SER A 29 17.02 -15.79 17.45
CA SER A 29 17.14 -14.33 17.49
C SER A 29 15.88 -13.71 18.08
N LYS A 30 16.06 -12.70 18.95
CA LYS A 30 14.93 -11.91 19.50
C LYS A 30 14.59 -10.70 18.64
N LYS A 31 15.49 -10.29 17.71
CA LYS A 31 15.33 -9.06 16.93
C LYS A 31 14.63 -9.31 15.59
N VAL A 32 15.04 -10.36 14.88
CA VAL A 32 14.55 -10.68 13.53
C VAL A 32 14.43 -12.19 13.37
N HIS A 33 13.52 -12.62 12.50
CA HIS A 33 13.35 -14.04 12.13
C HIS A 33 14.19 -14.43 10.92
N GLY A 34 14.34 -13.51 9.99
CA GLY A 34 15.19 -13.58 8.82
C GLY A 34 15.86 -12.24 8.51
N LEU A 35 16.77 -12.25 7.55
CA LEU A 35 17.43 -11.06 7.06
C LEU A 35 18.00 -11.34 5.66
N TYR A 36 17.64 -10.52 4.68
CA TYR A 36 18.30 -10.47 3.39
C TYR A 36 19.47 -9.48 3.41
N LYS A 37 20.65 -9.90 2.96
CA LYS A 37 21.85 -9.05 2.80
C LYS A 37 22.10 -8.79 1.33
N PRO A 38 21.85 -7.58 0.80
CA PRO A 38 21.97 -7.28 -0.62
C PRO A 38 23.39 -7.44 -1.17
N GLU A 39 24.41 -7.07 -0.40
CA GLU A 39 25.81 -7.07 -0.83
C GLU A 39 26.33 -8.48 -1.08
N SER A 40 26.02 -9.43 -0.17
CA SER A 40 26.42 -10.84 -0.28
C SER A 40 25.36 -11.73 -0.91
N ARG A 41 24.13 -11.19 -1.16
CA ARG A 41 22.96 -11.92 -1.67
C ARG A 41 22.63 -13.14 -0.81
N GLU A 42 22.73 -12.97 0.51
CA GLU A 42 22.44 -14.01 1.48
C GLU A 42 21.07 -13.82 2.11
N ILE A 43 20.27 -14.88 2.13
CA ILE A 43 19.04 -15.00 2.91
C ILE A 43 19.38 -15.76 4.19
N LEU A 44 19.45 -15.04 5.29
CA LEU A 44 19.68 -15.62 6.63
C LEU A 44 18.35 -15.96 7.28
N ILE A 45 18.21 -17.14 7.86
CA ILE A 45 17.02 -17.58 8.58
C ILE A 45 17.43 -18.10 9.95
N HIS A 46 16.87 -17.51 11.01
CA HIS A 46 17.09 -17.94 12.39
C HIS A 46 16.17 -19.13 12.72
N ASN A 47 16.49 -20.30 12.17
CA ASN A 47 15.60 -21.46 12.13
C ASN A 47 15.18 -22.00 13.51
N LYS A 48 15.89 -21.68 14.61
CA LYS A 48 15.43 -22.01 15.96
C LYS A 48 14.31 -21.13 16.51
N ASN A 49 13.88 -20.10 15.75
CA ASN A 49 12.72 -19.29 16.10
C ASN A 49 11.38 -19.97 15.74
N PHE A 50 11.39 -20.93 14.84
CA PHE A 50 10.18 -21.53 14.28
C PHE A 50 9.85 -22.88 14.91
N LYS A 51 8.58 -23.18 15.01
CA LYS A 51 8.07 -24.46 15.51
C LYS A 51 7.89 -25.49 14.40
N ASN A 52 7.68 -25.04 13.17
CA ASN A 52 7.43 -25.89 12.00
C ASN A 52 7.99 -25.24 10.72
N ASP A 53 8.04 -26.03 9.64
CA ASP A 53 8.54 -25.59 8.34
C ASP A 53 7.64 -24.52 7.68
N ASN A 54 6.34 -24.51 7.98
CA ASN A 54 5.42 -23.53 7.41
C ASN A 54 5.72 -22.09 7.89
N GLU A 55 5.94 -21.92 9.20
CA GLU A 55 6.36 -20.63 9.78
C GLU A 55 7.70 -20.16 9.20
N MET A 56 8.65 -21.09 9.06
CA MET A 56 9.96 -20.81 8.48
C MET A 56 9.86 -20.42 7.00
N MET A 57 8.98 -21.09 6.24
CA MET A 57 8.76 -20.81 4.82
C MET A 57 8.20 -19.41 4.59
N TYR A 58 7.27 -18.94 5.43
CA TYR A 58 6.81 -17.54 5.36
C TYR A 58 8.00 -16.55 5.42
N THR A 59 8.90 -16.75 6.39
CA THR A 59 10.08 -15.89 6.53
C THR A 59 11.03 -16.03 5.33
N ALA A 60 11.26 -17.26 4.84
CA ALA A 60 12.08 -17.48 3.66
C ALA A 60 11.54 -16.76 2.42
N ILE A 61 10.22 -16.80 2.20
CA ILE A 61 9.54 -16.10 1.11
C ILE A 61 9.64 -14.57 1.28
N HIS A 62 9.54 -14.07 2.51
CA HIS A 62 9.70 -12.64 2.82
C HIS A 62 11.11 -12.14 2.44
N GLU A 63 12.14 -12.85 2.86
CA GLU A 63 13.53 -12.48 2.53
C GLU A 63 13.83 -12.67 1.03
N TYR A 64 13.19 -13.64 0.39
CA TYR A 64 13.26 -13.81 -1.06
C TYR A 64 12.58 -12.67 -1.83
N ALA A 65 11.48 -12.15 -1.31
CA ALA A 65 10.87 -10.95 -1.88
C ALA A 65 11.83 -9.75 -1.83
N HIS A 66 12.61 -9.60 -0.76
CA HIS A 66 13.69 -8.61 -0.71
C HIS A 66 14.76 -8.90 -1.76
N HIS A 67 15.24 -10.14 -1.90
CA HIS A 67 16.20 -10.50 -2.94
C HIS A 67 15.70 -10.10 -4.34
N LEU A 68 14.47 -10.45 -4.67
CA LEU A 68 13.88 -10.10 -5.96
C LEU A 68 13.73 -8.57 -6.11
N GLN A 69 13.29 -7.86 -5.08
CA GLN A 69 13.18 -6.41 -5.08
C GLN A 69 14.53 -5.74 -5.39
N PHE A 70 15.60 -6.16 -4.72
CA PHE A 70 16.94 -5.58 -4.88
C PHE A 70 17.60 -5.95 -6.21
N THR A 71 17.24 -7.07 -6.81
CA THR A 71 17.87 -7.57 -8.05
C THR A 71 17.11 -7.23 -9.33
N THR A 72 15.81 -6.91 -9.23
CA THR A 72 14.98 -6.59 -10.41
C THR A 72 14.63 -5.10 -10.53
N THR A 73 14.84 -4.29 -9.48
CA THR A 73 14.53 -2.87 -9.50
C THR A 73 15.78 -2.09 -9.92
N ALA A 74 15.69 -1.37 -11.04
CA ALA A 74 16.79 -0.53 -11.52
C ALA A 74 16.98 0.76 -10.68
N ALA A 75 15.97 1.18 -9.92
CA ALA A 75 16.02 2.34 -9.05
C ALA A 75 16.61 2.00 -7.67
N PRO A 76 17.35 2.91 -7.02
CA PRO A 76 17.82 2.72 -5.66
C PRO A 76 16.66 2.47 -4.72
N ILE A 77 16.73 1.38 -3.95
CA ILE A 77 15.70 1.10 -2.95
C ILE A 77 15.85 2.10 -1.82
N SER A 78 14.80 2.83 -1.52
CA SER A 78 14.77 3.81 -0.43
C SER A 78 15.01 3.13 0.92
N ALA A 79 15.33 3.91 1.96
CA ALA A 79 15.47 3.42 3.33
C ALA A 79 14.20 2.66 3.84
N ARG A 80 13.04 2.88 3.20
CA ARG A 80 11.82 2.11 3.42
C ARG A 80 11.76 0.96 2.42
N THR A 81 12.20 -0.22 2.83
CA THR A 81 12.20 -1.43 2.00
C THR A 81 10.80 -2.02 1.79
N HIS A 82 9.91 -1.93 2.78
CA HIS A 82 8.53 -2.44 2.73
C HIS A 82 7.57 -1.42 2.10
N THR A 83 7.67 -1.26 0.78
CA THR A 83 6.78 -0.41 -0.02
C THR A 83 5.55 -1.21 -0.50
N THR A 84 4.54 -0.53 -1.09
CA THR A 84 3.42 -1.22 -1.76
C THR A 84 3.91 -2.22 -2.83
N ALA A 85 4.98 -1.90 -3.55
CA ALA A 85 5.57 -2.82 -4.52
C ALA A 85 6.16 -4.08 -3.86
N PHE A 86 6.81 -3.93 -2.69
CA PHE A 86 7.28 -5.06 -1.90
C PHE A 86 6.11 -5.94 -1.43
N TRP A 87 5.07 -5.34 -0.83
CA TRP A 87 3.91 -6.10 -0.36
C TRP A 87 3.19 -6.83 -1.48
N ASN A 88 3.03 -6.19 -2.64
CA ASN A 88 2.48 -6.85 -3.82
C ASN A 88 3.33 -8.06 -4.23
N LEU A 89 4.65 -7.91 -4.29
CA LEU A 89 5.57 -9.01 -4.63
C LEU A 89 5.48 -10.16 -3.61
N LEU A 90 5.55 -9.84 -2.30
CA LEU A 90 5.44 -10.82 -1.23
C LEU A 90 4.12 -11.60 -1.30
N HIS A 91 2.98 -10.90 -1.42
CA HIS A 91 1.67 -11.55 -1.50
C HIS A 91 1.53 -12.42 -2.76
N THR A 92 2.09 -11.99 -3.89
CA THR A 92 2.13 -12.80 -5.11
C THR A 92 2.92 -14.10 -4.91
N LEU A 93 4.07 -14.02 -4.22
CA LEU A 93 4.87 -15.21 -3.90
C LEU A 93 4.17 -16.14 -2.91
N LEU A 94 3.51 -15.59 -1.88
CA LEU A 94 2.74 -16.36 -0.90
C LEU A 94 1.57 -17.08 -1.58
N PHE A 95 0.82 -16.37 -2.43
CA PHE A 95 -0.28 -16.95 -3.18
C PHE A 95 0.20 -18.13 -4.05
N ARG A 96 1.34 -17.94 -4.75
CA ARG A 96 1.95 -19.01 -5.52
C ARG A 96 2.42 -20.18 -4.65
N ALA A 97 2.94 -19.90 -3.46
CA ALA A 97 3.37 -20.91 -2.50
C ALA A 97 2.21 -21.75 -1.96
N GLU A 98 1.04 -21.12 -1.77
CA GLU A 98 -0.21 -21.80 -1.41
C GLU A 98 -0.71 -22.69 -2.55
N GLU A 99 -0.73 -22.18 -3.80
CA GLU A 99 -1.13 -22.97 -4.97
C GLU A 99 -0.32 -24.25 -5.15
N ILE A 100 1.00 -24.19 -4.96
CA ILE A 100 1.87 -25.38 -5.13
C ILE A 100 2.06 -26.17 -3.83
N GLY A 101 1.36 -25.80 -2.75
CA GLY A 101 1.31 -26.55 -1.50
C GLY A 101 2.57 -26.51 -0.65
N VAL A 102 3.47 -25.53 -0.86
CA VAL A 102 4.71 -25.38 -0.06
C VAL A 102 4.57 -24.43 1.12
N TYR A 103 3.45 -23.72 1.19
CA TYR A 103 3.02 -22.88 2.30
C TYR A 103 1.52 -23.02 2.48
N GLN A 104 1.05 -22.98 3.70
CA GLN A 104 -0.36 -22.98 4.04
C GLN A 104 -0.70 -21.72 4.84
N ASN A 105 -1.74 -21.00 4.43
CA ASN A 105 -2.22 -19.82 5.13
C ASN A 105 -2.86 -20.21 6.47
N PRO A 106 -2.24 -19.92 7.62
CA PRO A 106 -2.76 -20.32 8.91
C PRO A 106 -4.09 -19.62 9.25
N PHE A 107 -4.36 -18.46 8.68
CA PHE A 107 -5.59 -17.70 8.93
C PHE A 107 -6.83 -18.35 8.30
N GLU A 108 -6.63 -19.23 7.32
CA GLU A 108 -7.70 -19.99 6.67
C GLU A 108 -7.83 -21.42 7.20
N THR A 109 -6.77 -21.99 7.77
CA THR A 109 -6.74 -23.37 8.25
C THR A 109 -7.12 -23.49 9.72
N ILE A 110 -6.87 -22.44 10.54
CA ILE A 110 -7.18 -22.44 11.98
C ILE A 110 -8.58 -21.87 12.21
N GLU A 111 -9.48 -22.66 12.82
CA GLU A 111 -10.90 -22.29 12.98
C GLU A 111 -11.09 -21.01 13.82
N GLU A 112 -10.27 -20.79 14.86
CA GLU A 112 -10.33 -19.58 15.67
C GLU A 112 -10.08 -18.31 14.84
N PHE A 113 -9.11 -18.36 13.91
CA PHE A 113 -8.86 -17.24 12.97
C PHE A 113 -10.04 -17.06 12.01
N ARG A 114 -10.56 -18.16 11.45
CA ARG A 114 -11.72 -18.09 10.54
C ARG A 114 -12.94 -17.48 11.21
N ALA A 115 -13.26 -17.94 12.43
CA ALA A 115 -14.39 -17.41 13.18
C ALA A 115 -14.24 -15.93 13.53
N LEU A 116 -13.03 -15.53 13.99
CA LEU A 116 -12.74 -14.13 14.29
C LEU A 116 -12.78 -13.26 13.02
N THR A 117 -12.19 -13.72 11.92
CA THR A 117 -12.18 -13.01 10.62
C THR A 117 -13.62 -12.78 10.12
N ARG A 118 -14.50 -13.80 10.16
CA ARG A 118 -15.91 -13.64 9.82
C ARG A 118 -16.57 -12.56 10.68
N ARG A 119 -16.41 -12.61 12.00
CA ARG A 119 -16.99 -11.60 12.91
C ARG A 119 -16.50 -10.19 12.60
N ILE A 120 -15.21 -10.01 12.29
CA ILE A 120 -14.64 -8.70 11.90
C ILE A 120 -15.22 -8.25 10.57
N ARG A 121 -15.23 -9.10 9.56
CA ARG A 121 -15.77 -8.76 8.23
C ARG A 121 -17.25 -8.40 8.30
N ASP A 122 -18.09 -9.27 8.89
CA ASP A 122 -19.54 -9.09 8.85
C ASP A 122 -20.01 -7.94 9.74
N ARG A 123 -19.47 -7.83 10.97
CA ARG A 123 -19.95 -6.84 11.94
C ARG A 123 -19.30 -5.46 11.80
N PHE A 124 -18.13 -5.35 11.20
CA PHE A 124 -17.40 -4.07 11.18
C PHE A 124 -17.08 -3.63 9.76
N LEU A 125 -16.41 -4.45 8.95
CA LEU A 125 -15.98 -3.98 7.62
C LEU A 125 -17.18 -3.77 6.70
N THR A 126 -18.08 -4.75 6.60
CA THR A 126 -19.31 -4.66 5.78
C THR A 126 -20.23 -3.55 6.29
N GLN A 127 -20.44 -3.47 7.59
CA GLN A 127 -21.30 -2.42 8.16
C GLN A 127 -20.67 -1.03 7.99
N SER A 128 -19.37 -0.89 8.16
CA SER A 128 -18.66 0.37 7.87
C SER A 128 -18.83 0.78 6.40
N GLY A 129 -18.70 -0.16 5.46
CA GLY A 129 -18.95 0.09 4.05
C GLY A 129 -20.39 0.57 3.78
N ALA A 130 -21.37 -0.13 4.37
CA ALA A 130 -22.79 0.19 4.22
C ALA A 130 -23.15 1.58 4.77
N LEU A 131 -22.71 1.88 6.01
CA LEU A 131 -22.93 3.19 6.64
C LEU A 131 -22.30 4.34 5.85
N MET A 132 -21.10 4.14 5.32
CA MET A 132 -20.45 5.18 4.51
C MET A 132 -21.12 5.35 3.15
N LYS A 133 -21.65 4.29 2.56
CA LYS A 133 -22.45 4.38 1.32
C LYS A 133 -23.76 5.13 1.55
N GLU A 134 -24.46 4.86 2.66
CA GLU A 134 -25.66 5.56 3.08
C GLU A 134 -25.38 7.05 3.35
N LEU A 135 -24.33 7.35 4.12
CA LEU A 135 -23.86 8.73 4.33
C LEU A 135 -23.58 9.44 3.01
N GLY A 136 -23.04 8.72 2.02
CA GLY A 136 -22.80 9.26 0.67
C GLY A 136 -24.09 9.73 0.01
N GLY A 137 -25.18 8.97 0.13
CA GLY A 137 -26.51 9.37 -0.33
C GLY A 137 -27.01 10.63 0.35
N LEU A 138 -26.93 10.69 1.68
CA LEU A 138 -27.33 11.87 2.46
C LEU A 138 -26.50 13.11 2.11
N LEU A 139 -25.22 12.96 1.84
CA LEU A 139 -24.37 14.08 1.39
C LEU A 139 -24.73 14.57 -0.01
N VAL A 140 -25.16 13.68 -0.92
CA VAL A 140 -25.70 14.07 -2.22
C VAL A 140 -26.99 14.86 -2.05
N GLU A 141 -27.90 14.43 -1.19
CA GLU A 141 -29.12 15.16 -0.87
C GLU A 141 -28.82 16.54 -0.26
N ALA A 142 -27.88 16.61 0.69
CA ALA A 142 -27.45 17.87 1.29
C ALA A 142 -26.83 18.82 0.26
N HIS A 143 -26.06 18.31 -0.70
CA HIS A 143 -25.52 19.08 -1.80
C HIS A 143 -26.64 19.70 -2.65
N ALA A 144 -27.63 18.88 -3.05
CA ALA A 144 -28.79 19.34 -3.82
C ALA A 144 -29.63 20.38 -3.05
N LEU A 145 -29.77 20.23 -1.71
CA LEU A 145 -30.42 21.23 -0.88
C LEU A 145 -29.66 22.56 -0.88
N CYS A 146 -28.35 22.51 -0.75
CA CYS A 146 -27.51 23.71 -0.81
C CYS A 146 -27.66 24.45 -2.15
N GLU A 147 -27.64 23.73 -3.26
CA GLU A 147 -27.87 24.31 -4.59
C GLU A 147 -29.25 24.96 -4.70
N ARG A 148 -30.31 24.28 -4.25
CA ARG A 148 -31.69 24.77 -4.30
C ARG A 148 -31.88 26.06 -3.49
N HIS A 149 -31.19 26.19 -2.34
CA HIS A 149 -31.30 27.33 -1.45
C HIS A 149 -30.21 28.39 -1.65
N GLY A 150 -29.36 28.26 -2.65
CA GLY A 150 -28.27 29.19 -2.95
C GLY A 150 -27.22 29.28 -1.84
N THR A 151 -27.00 28.17 -1.08
CA THR A 151 -26.05 28.12 0.03
C THR A 151 -24.80 27.30 -0.36
N SER A 152 -23.71 27.46 0.42
CA SER A 152 -22.44 26.82 0.12
C SER A 152 -22.35 25.42 0.74
N PHE A 153 -22.34 24.38 -0.08
CA PHE A 153 -22.10 23.01 0.40
C PHE A 153 -20.73 22.82 1.09
N PRO A 154 -19.61 23.41 0.60
CA PRO A 154 -18.35 23.39 1.35
C PRO A 154 -18.44 23.99 2.74
N ASP A 155 -19.21 25.07 2.91
CA ASP A 155 -19.42 25.70 4.22
C ASP A 155 -20.29 24.83 5.14
N TYR A 156 -21.30 24.16 4.58
CA TYR A 156 -22.09 23.15 5.30
C TYR A 156 -21.23 22.00 5.81
N LEU A 157 -20.33 21.47 4.96
CA LEU A 157 -19.39 20.41 5.37
C LEU A 157 -18.48 20.86 6.52
N ASP A 158 -17.87 22.05 6.39
CA ASP A 158 -16.85 22.51 7.32
C ASP A 158 -17.45 22.97 8.66
N ARG A 159 -18.54 23.73 8.62
CA ARG A 159 -19.08 24.41 9.81
C ARG A 159 -20.23 23.70 10.49
N VAL A 160 -21.00 22.91 9.73
CA VAL A 160 -22.18 22.24 10.29
C VAL A 160 -21.86 20.78 10.58
N LEU A 161 -21.24 20.06 9.64
CA LEU A 161 -20.92 18.65 9.81
C LEU A 161 -19.52 18.42 10.38
N ALA A 162 -18.64 19.42 10.40
CA ALA A 162 -17.22 19.28 10.75
C ALA A 162 -16.53 18.10 9.99
N LEU A 163 -16.90 17.91 8.71
CA LEU A 163 -16.46 16.81 7.87
C LEU A 163 -15.46 17.31 6.81
N PRO A 164 -14.24 16.76 6.76
CA PRO A 164 -13.27 17.14 5.74
C PRO A 164 -13.82 16.97 4.32
N ARG A 165 -13.70 17.99 3.48
CA ARG A 165 -14.24 18.04 2.11
C ARG A 165 -13.78 16.87 1.25
N THR A 166 -12.49 16.50 1.35
CA THR A 166 -11.93 15.36 0.62
C THR A 166 -12.58 14.03 1.02
N SER A 167 -12.88 13.84 2.31
CA SER A 167 -13.58 12.66 2.80
C SER A 167 -15.03 12.65 2.30
N ALA A 168 -15.74 13.78 2.39
CA ALA A 168 -17.11 13.91 1.88
C ALA A 168 -17.19 13.54 0.38
N HIS A 169 -16.30 14.09 -0.45
CA HIS A 169 -16.26 13.77 -1.88
C HIS A 169 -15.99 12.29 -2.16
N LEU A 170 -15.10 11.64 -1.41
CA LEU A 170 -14.84 10.20 -1.54
C LEU A 170 -16.07 9.37 -1.17
N ILE A 171 -16.74 9.74 -0.08
CA ILE A 171 -17.94 9.07 0.41
C ILE A 171 -19.08 9.21 -0.61
N MET A 172 -19.36 10.43 -1.10
CA MET A 172 -20.36 10.68 -2.16
C MET A 172 -20.05 9.87 -3.43
N LYS A 173 -18.78 9.82 -3.84
CA LYS A 173 -18.36 9.09 -5.01
C LYS A 173 -18.48 7.57 -4.82
N SER A 174 -18.23 7.04 -3.63
CA SER A 174 -18.44 5.64 -3.31
C SER A 174 -19.92 5.25 -3.45
N HIS A 175 -20.83 6.12 -3.03
CA HIS A 175 -22.27 5.96 -3.24
C HIS A 175 -22.64 6.03 -4.73
N ALA A 176 -22.20 7.06 -5.44
CA ALA A 176 -22.52 7.26 -6.86
C ALA A 176 -21.99 6.15 -7.78
N LEU A 177 -20.90 5.48 -7.40
CA LEU A 177 -20.33 4.33 -8.11
C LEU A 177 -20.96 2.99 -7.68
N ASP A 178 -21.90 3.02 -6.77
CA ASP A 178 -22.61 1.85 -6.21
C ASP A 178 -21.67 0.73 -5.74
N LEU A 179 -20.56 1.12 -5.06
CA LEU A 179 -19.54 0.16 -4.63
C LEU A 179 -20.09 -0.82 -3.59
N GLU A 180 -19.61 -2.07 -3.65
CA GLU A 180 -20.04 -3.15 -2.77
C GLU A 180 -19.52 -2.95 -1.32
N PRO A 181 -20.41 -2.80 -0.32
CA PRO A 181 -20.01 -2.59 1.07
C PRO A 181 -19.19 -3.72 1.70
N ALA A 182 -19.35 -4.95 1.20
CA ALA A 182 -18.67 -6.13 1.73
C ALA A 182 -17.14 -6.05 1.65
N VAL A 183 -16.59 -5.24 0.74
CA VAL A 183 -15.13 -5.00 0.67
C VAL A 183 -14.62 -4.10 1.79
N GLY A 184 -15.49 -3.41 2.52
CA GLY A 184 -15.16 -2.46 3.58
C GLY A 184 -14.79 -1.06 3.03
N PHE A 185 -15.04 -0.03 3.85
CA PHE A 185 -14.91 1.37 3.41
C PHE A 185 -13.52 1.76 2.91
N GLU A 186 -12.44 1.30 3.56
CA GLU A 186 -11.08 1.62 3.13
C GLU A 186 -10.75 1.05 1.74
N ASN A 187 -11.27 -0.12 1.42
CA ASN A 187 -11.15 -0.70 0.08
C ASN A 187 -12.03 0.05 -0.93
N MET A 188 -13.26 0.45 -0.55
CA MET A 188 -14.12 1.30 -1.40
C MET A 188 -13.40 2.60 -1.79
N ARG A 189 -12.69 3.25 -0.85
CA ARG A 189 -11.86 4.45 -1.15
C ARG A 189 -10.80 4.18 -2.21
N SER A 190 -10.17 3.01 -2.17
CA SER A 190 -9.16 2.60 -3.17
C SER A 190 -9.80 2.35 -4.53
N LEU A 191 -10.97 1.74 -4.59
CA LEU A 191 -11.73 1.51 -5.81
C LEU A 191 -12.21 2.81 -6.49
N VAL A 192 -12.57 3.83 -5.70
CA VAL A 192 -12.94 5.17 -6.20
C VAL A 192 -11.83 5.80 -7.07
N ALA A 193 -10.56 5.49 -6.80
CA ALA A 193 -9.42 6.01 -7.55
C ALA A 193 -9.24 5.34 -8.93
N ILE A 194 -9.83 4.18 -9.17
CA ILE A 194 -9.77 3.46 -10.45
C ILE A 194 -10.78 4.10 -11.41
N ARG A 195 -10.27 4.68 -12.51
CA ARG A 195 -11.09 5.44 -13.44
C ARG A 195 -11.95 4.55 -14.35
N ASP A 196 -11.33 3.52 -14.90
CA ASP A 196 -12.01 2.59 -15.80
C ASP A 196 -13.05 1.74 -15.04
N PRO A 197 -14.33 1.70 -15.46
CA PRO A 197 -15.38 0.95 -14.77
C PRO A 197 -15.15 -0.57 -14.80
N ALA A 198 -14.61 -1.12 -15.88
CA ALA A 198 -14.35 -2.55 -16.00
C ALA A 198 -13.18 -2.97 -15.10
N ASP A 199 -12.10 -2.15 -15.03
CA ASP A 199 -11.00 -2.36 -14.10
C ASP A 199 -11.46 -2.25 -12.65
N ARG A 200 -12.33 -1.30 -12.35
CA ARG A 200 -12.89 -1.14 -10.99
C ARG A 200 -13.74 -2.34 -10.59
N GLY A 201 -14.57 -2.87 -11.50
CA GLY A 201 -15.34 -4.10 -11.26
C GLY A 201 -14.42 -5.28 -10.95
N ARG A 202 -13.43 -5.54 -11.82
CA ARG A 202 -12.43 -6.60 -11.59
C ARG A 202 -11.67 -6.43 -10.27
N ALA A 203 -11.26 -5.20 -9.95
CA ALA A 203 -10.58 -4.90 -8.69
C ALA A 203 -11.46 -5.19 -7.47
N GLN A 204 -12.76 -4.91 -7.57
CA GLN A 204 -13.73 -5.23 -6.52
C GLN A 204 -13.90 -6.74 -6.34
N GLU A 205 -14.04 -7.49 -7.42
CA GLU A 205 -14.12 -8.95 -7.40
C GLU A 205 -12.88 -9.60 -6.78
N GLU A 206 -11.68 -9.10 -7.11
CA GLU A 206 -10.43 -9.57 -6.53
C GLU A 206 -10.34 -9.31 -5.02
N LEU A 207 -10.80 -8.14 -4.55
CA LEU A 207 -10.86 -7.84 -3.11
C LEU A 207 -11.86 -8.76 -2.38
N GLN A 208 -12.99 -9.09 -3.00
CA GLN A 208 -13.96 -10.04 -2.46
C GLN A 208 -13.41 -11.47 -2.43
N ALA A 209 -12.61 -11.85 -3.43
CA ALA A 209 -11.91 -13.13 -3.49
C ALA A 209 -10.75 -13.25 -2.47
N GLY A 210 -10.44 -12.16 -1.72
CA GLY A 210 -9.43 -12.17 -0.67
C GLY A 210 -8.04 -11.74 -1.13
N HIS A 211 -7.89 -11.22 -2.36
CA HIS A 211 -6.61 -10.64 -2.78
C HIS A 211 -6.29 -9.41 -1.92
N SER A 212 -5.00 -9.22 -1.62
CA SER A 212 -4.61 -8.09 -0.78
C SER A 212 -4.83 -6.75 -1.48
N PRO A 213 -5.18 -5.68 -0.73
CA PRO A 213 -5.35 -4.34 -1.28
C PRO A 213 -4.12 -3.84 -2.04
N ASP A 214 -2.91 -4.22 -1.62
CA ASP A 214 -1.67 -3.84 -2.30
C ASP A 214 -1.51 -4.52 -3.67
N MET A 215 -1.90 -5.79 -3.79
CA MET A 215 -1.92 -6.50 -5.10
C MET A 215 -2.90 -5.85 -6.06
N VAL A 216 -4.13 -5.59 -5.61
CA VAL A 216 -5.17 -4.95 -6.41
C VAL A 216 -4.74 -3.54 -6.83
N LYS A 217 -4.23 -2.76 -5.90
CA LYS A 217 -3.71 -1.41 -6.17
C LYS A 217 -2.55 -1.42 -7.16
N ALA A 218 -1.61 -2.35 -7.05
CA ALA A 218 -0.49 -2.47 -7.99
C ALA A 218 -0.96 -2.83 -9.41
N ARG A 219 -2.04 -3.59 -9.55
CA ARG A 219 -2.59 -4.03 -10.84
C ARG A 219 -3.42 -2.97 -11.54
N TYR A 220 -4.27 -2.25 -10.79
CA TYR A 220 -5.28 -1.34 -11.35
C TYR A 220 -5.01 0.14 -11.09
N SER A 221 -3.94 0.50 -10.36
CA SER A 221 -3.58 1.90 -10.16
C SER A 221 -3.12 2.52 -11.48
N ALA A 222 -3.55 3.74 -11.76
CA ALA A 222 -3.07 4.55 -12.88
C ALA A 222 -1.55 4.86 -12.79
N HIS A 223 -0.92 4.52 -11.68
CA HIS A 223 0.51 4.60 -11.43
C HIS A 223 1.17 3.21 -11.47
N ALA A 224 0.55 2.21 -12.11
CA ALA A 224 1.25 0.96 -12.40
C ALA A 224 2.58 1.31 -13.08
N PRO A 225 3.72 0.77 -12.60
CA PRO A 225 5.00 1.09 -13.19
C PRO A 225 4.96 0.75 -14.69
N PRO A 226 5.54 1.59 -15.56
CA PRO A 226 5.64 1.27 -16.97
C PRO A 226 6.24 -0.12 -17.13
N ARG A 227 5.72 -0.89 -18.08
CA ARG A 227 6.19 -2.27 -18.34
C ARG A 227 7.66 -2.31 -18.79
N ASP A 228 8.18 -1.17 -19.28
CA ASP A 228 9.57 -0.98 -19.68
C ASP A 228 10.34 -0.29 -18.54
N PRO A 229 11.39 -0.94 -17.98
CA PRO A 229 12.22 -0.36 -16.92
C PRO A 229 12.85 0.98 -17.30
N ARG A 230 13.19 1.19 -18.58
CA ARG A 230 13.75 2.44 -19.07
C ARG A 230 12.73 3.58 -18.98
N GLN A 231 11.49 3.33 -19.41
CA GLN A 231 10.40 4.30 -19.30
C GLN A 231 10.08 4.64 -17.83
N ALA A 232 10.20 3.65 -16.93
CA ALA A 232 10.03 3.87 -15.48
C ALA A 232 11.05 4.86 -14.95
N LEU A 233 12.33 4.66 -15.27
CA LEU A 233 13.43 5.54 -14.85
C LEU A 233 13.34 6.94 -15.47
N GLU A 234 12.96 7.03 -16.73
CA GLU A 234 12.74 8.32 -17.42
C GLU A 234 11.58 9.10 -16.77
N ALA A 235 10.48 8.43 -16.44
CA ALA A 235 9.35 9.07 -15.75
C ALA A 235 9.72 9.48 -14.31
N GLU A 236 10.51 8.69 -13.59
CA GLU A 236 11.02 9.05 -12.27
C GLU A 236 11.96 10.26 -12.35
N ARG A 237 12.90 10.28 -13.29
CA ARG A 237 13.78 11.42 -13.53
C ARG A 237 12.97 12.70 -13.75
N GLN A 238 11.98 12.67 -14.64
CA GLN A 238 11.13 13.84 -14.90
C GLN A 238 10.37 14.32 -13.65
N ARG A 239 9.89 13.40 -12.81
CA ARG A 239 9.24 13.75 -11.52
C ARG A 239 10.22 14.42 -10.56
N LEU A 240 11.44 13.90 -10.48
CA LEU A 240 12.49 14.46 -9.61
C LEU A 240 12.93 15.85 -10.12
N GLU A 241 13.15 16.02 -11.41
CA GLU A 241 13.48 17.30 -12.01
C GLU A 241 12.39 18.35 -11.74
N ALA A 242 11.12 18.00 -11.94
CA ALA A 242 9.98 18.88 -11.64
C ALA A 242 9.86 19.18 -10.13
N ALA A 243 10.20 18.23 -9.25
CA ALA A 243 10.21 18.46 -7.81
C ALA A 243 11.33 19.42 -7.39
N ILE A 244 12.53 19.25 -7.95
CA ILE A 244 13.68 20.14 -7.74
C ILE A 244 13.32 21.56 -8.17
N GLU A 245 12.74 21.73 -9.35
CA GLU A 245 12.33 23.05 -9.87
C GLU A 245 11.31 23.73 -8.93
N ARG A 246 10.28 22.99 -8.47
CA ARG A 246 9.29 23.52 -7.51
C ARG A 246 9.95 23.93 -6.19
N MET A 247 10.83 23.10 -5.64
CA MET A 247 11.53 23.39 -4.39
C MET A 247 12.49 24.58 -4.54
N THR A 248 13.20 24.68 -5.65
CA THR A 248 14.09 25.81 -5.94
C THR A 248 13.30 27.11 -6.05
N ARG A 249 12.15 27.08 -6.73
CA ARG A 249 11.24 28.25 -6.81
C ARG A 249 10.74 28.68 -5.43
N ARG A 250 10.32 27.68 -4.61
CA ARG A 250 9.87 27.93 -3.25
C ARG A 250 10.96 28.49 -2.36
N LEU A 251 12.16 27.96 -2.47
CA LEU A 251 13.34 28.46 -1.73
C LEU A 251 13.64 29.93 -2.06
N LYS A 252 13.63 30.30 -3.37
CA LYS A 252 13.81 31.69 -3.82
C LYS A 252 12.73 32.61 -3.24
N GLU A 253 11.47 32.15 -3.20
CA GLU A 253 10.37 32.92 -2.63
C GLU A 253 10.54 33.12 -1.12
N VAL A 254 10.92 32.07 -0.38
CA VAL A 254 11.20 32.15 1.06
C VAL A 254 12.36 33.09 1.34
N ALA A 255 13.46 32.98 0.59
CA ALA A 255 14.61 33.89 0.72
C ALA A 255 14.23 35.35 0.48
N LYS A 256 13.39 35.62 -0.54
CA LYS A 256 12.86 36.97 -0.79
C LYS A 256 12.02 37.50 0.38
N ARG A 257 11.19 36.64 1.00
CA ARG A 257 10.40 37.01 2.18
C ARG A 257 11.27 37.29 3.40
N ILE A 258 12.30 36.48 3.64
CA ILE A 258 13.28 36.72 4.71
C ILE A 258 13.95 38.09 4.53
N SER A 259 14.49 38.37 3.34
CA SER A 259 15.13 39.66 3.06
C SER A 259 14.18 40.84 3.19
N ALA A 260 12.89 40.68 2.89
CA ALA A 260 11.88 41.71 3.09
C ALA A 260 11.60 41.98 4.57
N LEU A 261 11.55 40.93 5.40
CA LEU A 261 11.39 41.05 6.86
C LEU A 261 12.61 41.70 7.50
N GLU A 262 13.82 41.34 7.08
CA GLU A 262 15.07 41.96 7.56
C GLU A 262 15.14 43.46 7.24
N LYS A 263 14.66 43.86 6.05
CA LYS A 263 14.60 45.28 5.63
C LYS A 263 13.44 46.07 6.30
N GLY A 264 12.36 45.38 6.69
CA GLY A 264 11.20 45.99 7.35
C GLY A 264 11.29 46.03 8.87
N GLY A 265 12.25 45.36 9.48
CA GLY A 265 12.45 45.23 10.92
C GLY A 265 13.54 46.15 11.45
N SER A 266 13.32 47.47 11.42
CA SER A 266 14.00 48.40 12.34
C SER A 266 13.05 48.67 13.49
N PRO A 267 13.31 48.22 14.73
CA PRO A 267 12.51 48.66 15.85
C PRO A 267 12.87 50.12 16.12
N ARG A 268 11.91 51.00 15.96
CA ARG A 268 11.96 52.32 16.63
C ARG A 268 12.06 52.05 18.12
N ALA A 269 13.27 52.12 18.65
CA ALA A 269 13.50 52.52 20.01
C ALA A 269 13.09 53.98 20.08
N ALA A 270 12.02 54.25 20.76
CA ALA A 270 11.64 55.58 21.20
C ALA A 270 11.45 55.51 22.71
N GLY A 271 12.12 56.21 23.37
CA GLY A 271 12.23 57.06 24.46
C GLY A 271 10.99 57.30 25.32
#